data_a935a9d67db1f8021388f2515cee0784
#
_entry.id   a935a9d67db1f8021388f2515cee0784
#
_cell.length_a   1.000
_cell.length_b   1.000
_cell.length_c   1.000
_cell.angle_alpha   90.00
_cell.angle_beta   90.00
_cell.angle_gamma   90.00
#
_symmetry.space_group_name_H-M   'P 1'
#
loop_
_entity.id
_entity.type
_entity.pdbx_description
1 polymer ?
#
loop_
_entity_poly.entity_id
_entity_poly.type
_entity_poly.pdbx_seq_one_letter_code
_entity_poly.pdbx_strand_id
1 'polypeptide(L)'
;MFRTPHFASPPGPPQWVRTPDGLARLAGELSGVAAVAVDSESDSLHHFPEKVCLVQLATPAGDVFLVDALAVRDLGPLAAVFADPGVVKVLHGAAYDLASLKRDFALEFAGLFDTMVAAQFLGMPEVGLAALLRRFLGVESGEARQKDDWAARPLSAAQDAYAAADVRHLIARRAHLAEALAACGREGWVEEECRALEATPASVRVFRPEDCFRIRGARRLERRGLAVLQELFVAREAWARASGRPPFKVLGNDTLLRLAAERPTTLEGVARIPGCTTTVMGRYGEGILGAVARGAAVAEALLPSHRRPTAPRVSPAVERRIAALLAWRSEAAPRLGLDPGLVLPRRLIERLAETAPADVAELAAVDGVRRWRSGALGEAIVAALNGAAPPRQRPRSGRASPPYAKGDRG
;
A
#
# COMPACT_ATOMS: atom_id res chain seq x y z
N MET A 1 -30.30 -0.91 14.56
CA MET A 1 -30.96 -1.32 13.30
C MET A 1 -30.67 -0.21 12.29
N PHE A 2 -29.65 -0.36 11.46
CA PHE A 2 -29.22 0.68 10.52
C PHE A 2 -30.19 0.73 9.35
N ARG A 3 -30.79 1.89 9.09
CA ARG A 3 -31.62 2.10 7.90
C ARG A 3 -30.69 2.08 6.68
N THR A 4 -30.87 1.10 5.80
CA THR A 4 -30.27 1.10 4.47
C THR A 4 -30.68 2.37 3.75
N PRO A 5 -29.77 3.20 3.21
CA PRO A 5 -30.19 4.27 2.32
C PRO A 5 -30.88 3.64 1.11
N HIS A 6 -32.16 3.96 0.91
CA HIS A 6 -32.88 3.61 -0.30
C HIS A 6 -32.24 4.37 -1.46
N PHE A 7 -31.48 3.67 -2.28
CA PHE A 7 -31.22 4.16 -3.63
C PHE A 7 -32.54 4.14 -4.39
N ALA A 8 -33.03 5.32 -4.75
CA ALA A 8 -34.36 5.50 -5.36
C ALA A 8 -34.49 4.93 -6.78
N SER A 9 -33.43 4.38 -7.36
CA SER A 9 -33.42 3.73 -8.68
C SER A 9 -32.29 2.71 -8.76
N PRO A 10 -32.42 1.64 -9.57
CA PRO A 10 -31.29 0.76 -9.84
C PRO A 10 -30.14 1.58 -10.45
N PRO A 11 -28.91 1.31 -10.02
CA PRO A 11 -27.76 2.10 -10.48
C PRO A 11 -27.57 1.95 -11.99
N GLY A 12 -27.44 3.09 -12.68
CA GLY A 12 -27.15 3.14 -14.12
C GLY A 12 -25.78 2.49 -14.46
N PRO A 13 -25.55 2.17 -15.74
CA PRO A 13 -24.24 1.72 -16.20
C PRO A 13 -23.19 2.82 -15.98
N PRO A 14 -21.91 2.45 -15.80
CA PRO A 14 -20.85 3.45 -15.66
C PRO A 14 -20.69 4.27 -16.96
N GLN A 15 -20.37 5.55 -16.79
CA GLN A 15 -20.11 6.46 -17.90
C GLN A 15 -18.61 6.49 -18.20
N TRP A 16 -18.26 6.21 -19.46
CA TRP A 16 -16.87 6.25 -19.90
C TRP A 16 -16.40 7.66 -20.26
N VAL A 17 -15.24 8.03 -19.76
CA VAL A 17 -14.55 9.27 -20.11
C VAL A 17 -13.25 8.91 -20.83
N ARG A 18 -13.21 9.15 -22.15
CA ARG A 18 -12.11 8.76 -23.04
C ARG A 18 -11.48 9.92 -23.80
N THR A 19 -11.94 11.14 -23.57
CA THR A 19 -11.45 12.34 -24.25
C THR A 19 -11.10 13.44 -23.26
N PRO A 20 -10.13 14.33 -23.60
CA PRO A 20 -9.81 15.49 -22.77
C PRO A 20 -11.03 16.39 -22.48
N ASP A 21 -11.88 16.65 -23.48
CA ASP A 21 -13.09 17.44 -23.29
C ASP A 21 -14.11 16.77 -22.37
N GLY A 22 -14.23 15.44 -22.46
CA GLY A 22 -15.04 14.65 -21.54
C GLY A 22 -14.53 14.77 -20.11
N LEU A 23 -13.20 14.72 -19.92
CA LEU A 23 -12.59 14.87 -18.62
C LEU A 23 -12.77 16.30 -18.06
N ALA A 24 -12.65 17.32 -18.90
CA ALA A 24 -12.87 18.71 -18.47
C ALA A 24 -14.33 18.94 -18.03
N ARG A 25 -15.32 18.36 -18.73
CA ARG A 25 -16.74 18.39 -18.30
C ARG A 25 -16.92 17.69 -16.96
N LEU A 26 -16.37 16.47 -16.83
CA LEU A 26 -16.45 15.72 -15.56
C LEU A 26 -15.82 16.52 -14.41
N ALA A 27 -14.68 17.16 -14.61
CA ALA A 27 -14.04 18.00 -13.59
C ALA A 27 -14.97 19.16 -13.17
N GLY A 28 -15.69 19.77 -14.11
CA GLY A 28 -16.72 20.78 -13.83
C GLY A 28 -17.89 20.21 -13.00
N GLU A 29 -18.38 19.02 -13.33
CA GLU A 29 -19.46 18.34 -12.61
C GLU A 29 -19.04 17.97 -11.17
N LEU A 30 -17.77 17.60 -10.97
CA LEU A 30 -17.21 17.27 -9.66
C LEU A 30 -16.84 18.52 -8.85
N SER A 31 -16.80 19.70 -9.46
CA SER A 31 -16.54 20.94 -8.75
C SER A 31 -17.72 21.28 -7.83
N GLY A 32 -17.45 21.35 -6.54
CA GLY A 32 -18.49 21.69 -5.55
C GLY A 32 -19.35 20.53 -5.04
N VAL A 33 -19.07 19.27 -5.44
CA VAL A 33 -19.68 18.11 -4.78
C VAL A 33 -19.09 17.95 -3.37
N ALA A 34 -19.90 17.51 -2.42
CA ALA A 34 -19.44 17.30 -1.03
C ALA A 34 -18.41 16.16 -0.91
N ALA A 35 -18.46 15.18 -1.79
CA ALA A 35 -17.57 14.04 -1.79
C ALA A 35 -17.44 13.40 -3.18
N VAL A 36 -16.32 12.75 -3.45
CA VAL A 36 -16.10 11.88 -4.60
C VAL A 36 -15.46 10.58 -4.13
N ALA A 37 -16.02 9.45 -4.52
CA ALA A 37 -15.35 8.16 -4.34
C ALA A 37 -14.30 7.99 -5.45
N VAL A 38 -13.14 7.46 -5.11
CA VAL A 38 -12.03 7.28 -6.04
C VAL A 38 -11.42 5.91 -5.86
N ASP A 39 -11.04 5.28 -6.97
CA ASP A 39 -10.23 4.05 -7.02
C ASP A 39 -9.38 4.08 -8.29
N SER A 40 -8.36 3.22 -8.41
CA SER A 40 -7.55 3.14 -9.61
C SER A 40 -7.06 1.73 -9.91
N GLU A 41 -6.98 1.41 -11.22
CA GLU A 41 -6.42 0.16 -11.69
C GLU A 41 -5.15 0.38 -12.48
N SER A 42 -4.14 -0.45 -12.22
CA SER A 42 -2.83 -0.40 -12.86
C SER A 42 -2.47 -1.69 -13.57
N ASP A 43 -1.47 -1.61 -14.46
CA ASP A 43 -0.98 -2.74 -15.25
C ASP A 43 0.27 -3.42 -14.68
N SER A 44 0.57 -3.23 -13.40
CA SER A 44 1.80 -3.65 -12.73
C SER A 44 2.14 -5.14 -12.87
N LEU A 45 1.13 -6.00 -13.04
CA LEU A 45 1.30 -7.44 -13.25
C LEU A 45 1.56 -7.81 -14.71
N HIS A 46 1.30 -6.92 -15.66
CA HIS A 46 1.31 -7.21 -17.10
C HIS A 46 2.35 -6.39 -17.87
N HIS A 47 2.58 -5.14 -17.48
CA HIS A 47 3.44 -4.18 -18.18
C HIS A 47 4.53 -3.61 -17.27
N PHE A 48 5.56 -3.02 -17.91
CA PHE A 48 6.68 -2.42 -17.19
C PHE A 48 7.34 -1.30 -18.02
N PRO A 49 7.59 -0.11 -17.46
CA PRO A 49 7.16 0.31 -16.12
C PRO A 49 5.64 0.29 -15.97
N GLU A 50 5.18 0.06 -14.72
CA GLU A 50 3.76 0.10 -14.41
C GLU A 50 3.19 1.50 -14.58
N LYS A 51 1.89 1.59 -14.90
CA LYS A 51 1.14 2.85 -14.99
C LYS A 51 -0.30 2.65 -14.56
N VAL A 52 -0.94 3.73 -14.17
CA VAL A 52 -2.39 3.76 -13.97
C VAL A 52 -3.09 3.66 -15.32
N CYS A 53 -4.02 2.75 -15.44
CA CYS A 53 -4.76 2.49 -16.69
C CYS A 53 -6.20 2.98 -16.65
N LEU A 54 -6.81 2.98 -15.47
CA LEU A 54 -8.20 3.37 -15.25
C LEU A 54 -8.31 4.12 -13.93
N VAL A 55 -9.14 5.16 -13.88
CA VAL A 55 -9.55 5.82 -12.64
C VAL A 55 -11.05 5.76 -12.55
N GLN A 56 -11.56 5.23 -11.46
CA GLN A 56 -12.98 5.14 -11.16
C GLN A 56 -13.37 6.29 -10.25
N LEU A 57 -14.48 6.94 -10.58
CA LEU A 57 -15.04 8.01 -9.77
C LEU A 57 -16.53 7.76 -9.54
N ALA A 58 -17.03 8.06 -8.33
CA ALA A 58 -18.46 8.07 -8.09
C ALA A 58 -18.88 9.30 -7.29
N THR A 59 -20.09 9.81 -7.57
CA THR A 59 -20.68 10.99 -6.93
C THR A 59 -21.68 10.60 -5.84
N PRO A 60 -22.06 11.54 -4.95
CA PRO A 60 -23.14 11.31 -4.00
C PRO A 60 -24.50 11.01 -4.65
N ALA A 61 -24.72 11.45 -5.88
CA ALA A 61 -25.93 11.16 -6.68
C ALA A 61 -25.98 9.71 -7.17
N GLY A 62 -24.86 8.97 -7.10
CA GLY A 62 -24.77 7.58 -7.55
C GLY A 62 -24.24 7.41 -8.96
N ASP A 63 -23.87 8.49 -9.64
CA ASP A 63 -23.21 8.42 -10.93
C ASP A 63 -21.82 7.81 -10.77
N VAL A 64 -21.45 6.95 -11.72
CA VAL A 64 -20.15 6.30 -11.76
C VAL A 64 -19.48 6.62 -13.09
N PHE A 65 -18.22 7.04 -13.04
CA PHE A 65 -17.39 7.37 -14.19
C PHE A 65 -16.17 6.47 -14.24
N LEU A 66 -15.87 5.96 -15.44
CA LEU A 66 -14.66 5.22 -15.75
C LEU A 66 -13.78 6.07 -16.65
N VAL A 67 -12.75 6.68 -16.06
CA VAL A 67 -11.81 7.54 -16.78
C VAL A 67 -10.70 6.69 -17.37
N ASP A 68 -10.64 6.57 -18.69
CA ASP A 68 -9.58 5.86 -19.39
C ASP A 68 -8.27 6.68 -19.38
N ALA A 69 -7.44 6.43 -18.38
CA ALA A 69 -6.19 7.16 -18.21
C ALA A 69 -5.20 6.96 -19.38
N LEU A 70 -5.32 5.82 -20.11
CA LEU A 70 -4.50 5.56 -21.29
C LEU A 70 -4.94 6.39 -22.51
N ALA A 71 -6.23 6.69 -22.61
CA ALA A 71 -6.80 7.49 -23.71
C ALA A 71 -6.64 8.99 -23.45
N VAL A 72 -7.01 9.48 -22.25
CA VAL A 72 -6.93 10.92 -21.92
C VAL A 72 -5.51 11.39 -21.64
N ARG A 73 -4.63 10.52 -21.13
CA ARG A 73 -3.19 10.72 -20.85
C ARG A 73 -2.83 11.82 -19.85
N ASP A 74 -3.68 12.78 -19.63
CA ASP A 74 -3.49 13.88 -18.69
C ASP A 74 -4.73 14.00 -17.80
N LEU A 75 -4.55 13.84 -16.48
CA LEU A 75 -5.60 14.00 -15.47
C LEU A 75 -5.57 15.39 -14.81
N GLY A 76 -4.78 16.33 -15.33
CA GLY A 76 -4.68 17.71 -14.83
C GLY A 76 -6.01 18.41 -14.58
N PRO A 77 -7.06 18.25 -15.43
CA PRO A 77 -8.38 18.81 -15.15
C PRO A 77 -8.99 18.39 -13.79
N LEU A 78 -8.65 17.22 -13.25
CA LEU A 78 -9.10 16.77 -11.93
C LEU A 78 -8.26 17.32 -10.77
N ALA A 79 -7.13 17.96 -11.02
CA ALA A 79 -6.19 18.39 -9.98
C ALA A 79 -6.84 19.33 -8.96
N ALA A 80 -7.67 20.27 -9.41
CA ALA A 80 -8.38 21.19 -8.51
C ALA A 80 -9.34 20.44 -7.57
N VAL A 81 -10.08 19.45 -8.08
CA VAL A 81 -11.02 18.64 -7.28
C VAL A 81 -10.27 17.79 -6.24
N PHE A 82 -9.14 17.18 -6.62
CA PHE A 82 -8.37 16.32 -5.73
C PHE A 82 -7.62 17.10 -4.65
N ALA A 83 -7.16 18.31 -4.96
CA ALA A 83 -6.46 19.18 -4.01
C ALA A 83 -7.41 20.01 -3.11
N ASP A 84 -8.72 20.08 -3.41
CA ASP A 84 -9.68 20.85 -2.63
C ASP A 84 -10.03 20.11 -1.32
N PRO A 85 -9.69 20.63 -0.13
CA PRO A 85 -10.05 20.01 1.13
C PRO A 85 -11.57 20.04 1.41
N GLY A 86 -12.34 20.90 0.71
CA GLY A 86 -13.80 20.97 0.81
C GLY A 86 -14.51 19.80 0.12
N VAL A 87 -13.86 19.13 -0.82
CA VAL A 87 -14.35 17.92 -1.48
C VAL A 87 -13.73 16.71 -0.83
N VAL A 88 -14.50 15.87 -0.16
CA VAL A 88 -13.96 14.66 0.48
C VAL A 88 -13.67 13.57 -0.55
N LYS A 89 -12.40 13.16 -0.67
CA LYS A 89 -12.01 11.99 -1.48
C LYS A 89 -12.14 10.73 -0.65
N VAL A 90 -13.08 9.85 -1.03
CA VAL A 90 -13.37 8.59 -0.32
C VAL A 90 -12.71 7.45 -1.06
N LEU A 91 -11.70 6.83 -0.46
CA LEU A 91 -10.99 5.69 -1.00
C LEU A 91 -11.06 4.49 -0.05
N HIS A 92 -10.54 3.35 -0.50
CA HIS A 92 -10.40 2.16 0.32
C HIS A 92 -8.98 1.59 0.21
N GLY A 93 -8.14 1.83 1.24
CA GLY A 93 -6.73 1.43 1.21
C GLY A 93 -5.89 2.33 0.30
N ALA A 94 -6.11 3.62 0.37
CA ALA A 94 -5.67 4.67 -0.54
C ALA A 94 -4.15 4.76 -0.82
N ALA A 95 -3.29 4.10 -0.04
CA ALA A 95 -1.85 4.31 -0.10
C ALA A 95 -1.24 4.04 -1.49
N TYR A 96 -1.71 3.00 -2.19
CA TYR A 96 -1.22 2.65 -3.52
C TYR A 96 -1.76 3.60 -4.59
N ASP A 97 -3.05 3.94 -4.52
CA ASP A 97 -3.72 4.84 -5.47
C ASP A 97 -3.09 6.23 -5.43
N LEU A 98 -2.95 6.81 -4.23
CA LEU A 98 -2.31 8.11 -4.07
C LEU A 98 -0.89 8.12 -4.62
N ALA A 99 -0.09 7.10 -4.28
CA ALA A 99 1.29 7.00 -4.73
C ALA A 99 1.40 6.88 -6.25
N SER A 100 0.49 6.11 -6.89
CA SER A 100 0.45 5.89 -8.33
C SER A 100 -0.07 7.12 -9.08
N LEU A 101 -1.15 7.74 -8.61
CA LEU A 101 -1.73 8.95 -9.22
C LEU A 101 -0.78 10.16 -9.09
N LYS A 102 -0.09 10.31 -7.96
CA LYS A 102 0.97 11.30 -7.79
C LYS A 102 2.15 11.05 -8.74
N ARG A 103 2.57 9.79 -8.89
CA ARG A 103 3.69 9.41 -9.76
C ARG A 103 3.38 9.68 -11.24
N ASP A 104 2.19 9.26 -11.69
CA ASP A 104 1.88 9.24 -13.12
C ASP A 104 1.30 10.58 -13.61
N PHE A 105 0.63 11.34 -12.74
CA PHE A 105 -0.11 12.55 -13.12
C PHE A 105 0.21 13.78 -12.27
N ALA A 106 1.15 13.69 -11.34
CA ALA A 106 1.51 14.79 -10.42
C ALA A 106 0.31 15.36 -9.65
N LEU A 107 -0.71 14.55 -9.36
CA LEU A 107 -1.89 14.96 -8.60
C LEU A 107 -1.57 15.08 -7.11
N GLU A 108 -2.08 16.12 -6.47
CA GLU A 108 -2.04 16.28 -5.02
C GLU A 108 -3.42 16.01 -4.42
N PHE A 109 -3.45 15.58 -3.16
CA PHE A 109 -4.68 15.19 -2.48
C PHE A 109 -4.81 15.91 -1.15
N ALA A 110 -6.04 16.40 -0.88
CA ALA A 110 -6.47 16.91 0.41
C ALA A 110 -7.91 16.47 0.68
N GLY A 111 -8.33 16.38 1.93
CA GLY A 111 -9.67 15.94 2.29
C GLY A 111 -9.90 14.44 2.07
N LEU A 112 -8.88 13.61 2.31
CA LEU A 112 -8.98 12.15 2.20
C LEU A 112 -9.80 11.54 3.33
N PHE A 113 -10.64 10.57 3.01
CA PHE A 113 -11.24 9.62 3.94
C PHE A 113 -10.99 8.20 3.44
N ASP A 114 -10.11 7.47 4.11
CA ASP A 114 -9.82 6.07 3.80
C ASP A 114 -10.72 5.14 4.62
N THR A 115 -11.61 4.43 3.96
CA THR A 115 -12.59 3.52 4.60
C THR A 115 -11.93 2.30 5.24
N MET A 116 -10.75 1.87 4.77
CA MET A 116 -9.98 0.79 5.40
C MET A 116 -9.34 1.28 6.71
N VAL A 117 -8.73 2.47 6.71
CA VAL A 117 -8.19 3.10 7.92
C VAL A 117 -9.30 3.30 8.94
N ALA A 118 -10.46 3.82 8.52
CA ALA A 118 -11.63 3.99 9.38
C ALA A 118 -12.07 2.67 10.04
N ALA A 119 -12.17 1.59 9.26
CA ALA A 119 -12.52 0.26 9.75
C ALA A 119 -11.48 -0.30 10.75
N GLN A 120 -10.19 -0.08 10.49
CA GLN A 120 -9.10 -0.45 11.40
C GLN A 120 -9.24 0.27 12.76
N PHE A 121 -9.52 1.57 12.76
CA PHE A 121 -9.71 2.34 13.99
C PHE A 121 -11.02 2.03 14.71
N LEU A 122 -11.99 1.43 14.04
CA LEU A 122 -13.18 0.82 14.68
C LEU A 122 -12.90 -0.58 15.25
N GLY A 123 -11.70 -1.12 15.06
CA GLY A 123 -11.33 -2.45 15.56
C GLY A 123 -12.01 -3.59 14.82
N MET A 124 -12.39 -3.38 13.56
CA MET A 124 -13.02 -4.42 12.75
C MET A 124 -12.02 -5.55 12.44
N PRO A 125 -12.44 -6.81 12.57
CA PRO A 125 -11.56 -7.96 12.29
C PRO A 125 -11.28 -8.13 10.78
N GLU A 126 -12.22 -7.72 9.93
CA GLU A 126 -12.12 -7.75 8.48
C GLU A 126 -12.32 -6.35 7.92
N VAL A 127 -11.27 -5.81 7.32
CA VAL A 127 -11.22 -4.42 6.84
C VAL A 127 -11.22 -4.30 5.32
N GLY A 128 -11.21 -5.43 4.60
CA GLY A 128 -11.23 -5.45 3.14
C GLY A 128 -12.57 -4.97 2.57
N LEU A 129 -12.54 -4.43 1.34
CA LEU A 129 -13.68 -3.83 0.66
C LEU A 129 -14.90 -4.75 0.64
N ALA A 130 -14.72 -6.01 0.23
CA ALA A 130 -15.76 -7.02 0.18
C ALA A 130 -16.44 -7.29 1.54
N ALA A 131 -15.63 -7.39 2.60
CA ALA A 131 -16.11 -7.61 3.95
C ALA A 131 -16.95 -6.43 4.46
N LEU A 132 -16.50 -5.20 4.18
CA LEU A 132 -17.23 -4.00 4.54
C LEU A 132 -18.53 -3.84 3.74
N LEU A 133 -18.55 -4.20 2.44
CA LEU A 133 -19.76 -4.21 1.61
C LEU A 133 -20.81 -5.13 2.18
N ARG A 134 -20.43 -6.37 2.44
CA ARG A 134 -21.32 -7.38 3.03
C ARG A 134 -21.87 -6.93 4.38
N ARG A 135 -21.00 -6.41 5.25
CA ARG A 135 -21.36 -6.03 6.62
C ARG A 135 -22.33 -4.85 6.69
N PHE A 136 -22.07 -3.79 5.91
CA PHE A 136 -22.83 -2.53 6.02
C PHE A 136 -24.01 -2.44 5.05
N LEU A 137 -23.91 -3.10 3.91
CA LEU A 137 -24.88 -2.93 2.83
C LEU A 137 -25.53 -4.25 2.41
N GLY A 138 -25.10 -5.40 2.96
CA GLY A 138 -25.60 -6.71 2.55
C GLY A 138 -25.27 -7.06 1.09
N VAL A 139 -24.28 -6.38 0.49
CA VAL A 139 -23.89 -6.57 -0.90
C VAL A 139 -22.73 -7.55 -0.96
N GLU A 140 -22.90 -8.64 -1.72
CA GLU A 140 -21.81 -9.55 -2.04
C GLU A 140 -20.95 -8.96 -3.16
N SER A 141 -19.63 -9.01 -2.99
CA SER A 141 -18.70 -8.62 -4.05
C SER A 141 -18.70 -9.67 -5.14
N GLY A 142 -18.57 -9.22 -6.39
CA GLY A 142 -18.34 -10.09 -7.53
C GLY A 142 -16.97 -10.77 -7.49
N GLU A 143 -16.60 -11.44 -8.57
CA GLU A 143 -15.30 -12.07 -8.74
C GLU A 143 -14.18 -11.02 -8.72
N ALA A 144 -13.12 -11.30 -7.97
CA ALA A 144 -11.96 -10.40 -7.86
C ALA A 144 -11.17 -10.30 -9.18
N ARG A 145 -10.93 -9.08 -9.66
CA ARG A 145 -10.26 -8.80 -10.95
C ARG A 145 -9.00 -7.95 -10.85
N GLN A 146 -8.45 -7.77 -9.65
CA GLN A 146 -7.22 -7.00 -9.44
C GLN A 146 -6.01 -7.55 -10.21
N LYS A 147 -6.08 -8.78 -10.73
CA LYS A 147 -4.99 -9.42 -11.49
C LYS A 147 -5.20 -9.35 -13.00
N ASP A 148 -6.29 -8.79 -13.47
CA ASP A 148 -6.58 -8.66 -14.89
C ASP A 148 -5.58 -7.71 -15.57
N ASP A 149 -5.48 -7.79 -16.89
CA ASP A 149 -4.72 -6.82 -17.67
C ASP A 149 -5.57 -5.56 -17.91
N TRP A 150 -5.39 -4.59 -17.04
CA TRP A 150 -6.09 -3.31 -17.09
C TRP A 150 -5.61 -2.38 -18.21
N ALA A 151 -4.51 -2.72 -18.91
CA ALA A 151 -4.08 -2.00 -20.10
C ALA A 151 -4.79 -2.49 -21.37
N ALA A 152 -5.42 -3.67 -21.36
CA ALA A 152 -6.17 -4.20 -22.50
C ALA A 152 -7.37 -3.29 -22.85
N ARG A 153 -7.64 -3.12 -24.16
CA ARG A 153 -8.81 -2.37 -24.64
C ARG A 153 -9.47 -3.11 -25.80
N PRO A 154 -10.81 -3.11 -25.88
CA PRO A 154 -11.74 -2.62 -24.86
C PRO A 154 -11.72 -3.48 -23.60
N LEU A 155 -12.11 -2.92 -22.44
CA LEU A 155 -12.39 -3.72 -21.26
C LEU A 155 -13.64 -4.59 -21.50
N SER A 156 -13.68 -5.74 -20.84
CA SER A 156 -14.87 -6.59 -20.84
C SER A 156 -15.97 -6.00 -19.96
N ALA A 157 -17.23 -6.33 -20.24
CA ALA A 157 -18.36 -5.92 -19.40
C ALA A 157 -18.20 -6.33 -17.93
N ALA A 158 -17.50 -7.44 -17.66
CA ALA A 158 -17.20 -7.90 -16.31
C ALA A 158 -16.14 -7.02 -15.61
N GLN A 159 -15.16 -6.50 -16.34
CA GLN A 159 -14.19 -5.53 -15.81
C GLN A 159 -14.86 -4.18 -15.56
N ASP A 160 -15.73 -3.71 -16.47
CA ASP A 160 -16.50 -2.47 -16.28
C ASP A 160 -17.36 -2.56 -15.01
N ALA A 161 -18.06 -3.67 -14.83
CA ALA A 161 -18.92 -3.90 -13.67
C ALA A 161 -18.11 -3.97 -12.37
N TYR A 162 -16.94 -4.64 -12.39
CA TYR A 162 -16.03 -4.71 -11.26
C TYR A 162 -15.53 -3.32 -10.87
N ALA A 163 -14.94 -2.58 -11.80
CA ALA A 163 -14.41 -1.24 -11.57
C ALA A 163 -15.48 -0.26 -11.05
N ALA A 164 -16.70 -0.36 -11.58
CA ALA A 164 -17.83 0.44 -11.10
C ALA A 164 -18.26 0.07 -9.68
N ALA A 165 -18.19 -1.22 -9.31
CA ALA A 165 -18.60 -1.70 -7.99
C ALA A 165 -17.64 -1.22 -6.89
N ASP A 166 -16.36 -1.09 -7.16
CA ASP A 166 -15.34 -0.71 -6.18
C ASP A 166 -15.56 0.71 -5.63
N VAL A 167 -16.10 1.64 -6.44
CA VAL A 167 -16.39 3.02 -6.01
C VAL A 167 -17.85 3.28 -5.64
N ARG A 168 -18.78 2.56 -6.23
CA ARG A 168 -20.23 2.83 -6.15
C ARG A 168 -20.77 3.03 -4.74
N HIS A 169 -20.24 2.28 -3.81
CA HIS A 169 -20.75 2.24 -2.43
C HIS A 169 -19.84 2.93 -1.39
N LEU A 170 -18.71 3.53 -1.82
CA LEU A 170 -17.74 4.09 -0.89
C LEU A 170 -18.29 5.28 -0.11
N ILE A 171 -19.03 6.18 -0.77
CA ILE A 171 -19.58 7.38 -0.12
C ILE A 171 -20.64 7.00 0.94
N ALA A 172 -21.55 6.09 0.62
CA ALA A 172 -22.54 5.61 1.57
C ALA A 172 -21.88 4.93 2.77
N ARG A 173 -20.83 4.13 2.53
CA ARG A 173 -20.06 3.48 3.59
C ARG A 173 -19.32 4.47 4.47
N ARG A 174 -18.74 5.53 3.89
CA ARG A 174 -18.11 6.61 4.66
C ARG A 174 -19.05 7.15 5.73
N ALA A 175 -20.32 7.37 5.40
CA ALA A 175 -21.29 7.90 6.35
C ALA A 175 -21.44 7.00 7.59
N HIS A 176 -21.60 5.70 7.39
CA HIS A 176 -21.70 4.73 8.50
C HIS A 176 -20.41 4.63 9.33
N LEU A 177 -19.26 4.65 8.67
CA LEU A 177 -17.97 4.59 9.37
C LEU A 177 -17.72 5.89 10.16
N ALA A 178 -18.03 7.05 9.60
CA ALA A 178 -17.88 8.35 10.27
C ALA A 178 -18.78 8.43 11.51
N GLU A 179 -20.04 8.02 11.42
CA GLU A 179 -20.96 7.94 12.57
C GLU A 179 -20.40 7.04 13.68
N ALA A 180 -19.91 5.85 13.32
CA ALA A 180 -19.33 4.92 14.28
C ALA A 180 -18.04 5.46 14.92
N LEU A 181 -17.20 6.16 14.16
CA LEU A 181 -15.99 6.83 14.67
C LEU A 181 -16.34 7.95 15.64
N ALA A 182 -17.36 8.78 15.33
CA ALA A 182 -17.87 9.82 16.21
C ALA A 182 -18.35 9.24 17.54
N ALA A 183 -19.12 8.15 17.50
CA ALA A 183 -19.63 7.47 18.69
C ALA A 183 -18.51 6.97 19.63
N CYS A 184 -17.34 6.57 19.09
CA CYS A 184 -16.19 6.15 19.88
C CYS A 184 -15.11 7.22 20.07
N GLY A 185 -15.30 8.44 19.50
CA GLY A 185 -14.39 9.59 19.62
C GLY A 185 -13.03 9.37 18.93
N ARG A 186 -13.02 8.69 17.77
CA ARG A 186 -11.81 8.39 17.01
C ARG A 186 -11.75 9.06 15.63
N GLU A 187 -12.66 10.00 15.35
CA GLU A 187 -12.67 10.75 14.08
C GLU A 187 -11.33 11.43 13.81
N GLY A 188 -10.85 12.22 14.78
CA GLY A 188 -9.59 12.94 14.66
C GLY A 188 -8.35 12.02 14.50
N TRP A 189 -8.45 10.75 14.95
CA TRP A 189 -7.40 9.76 14.73
C TRP A 189 -7.32 9.36 13.26
N VAL A 190 -8.47 9.07 12.67
CA VAL A 190 -8.58 8.69 11.25
C VAL A 190 -8.21 9.88 10.36
N GLU A 191 -8.69 11.08 10.67
CA GLU A 191 -8.32 12.29 9.92
C GLU A 191 -6.81 12.52 9.90
N GLU A 192 -6.13 12.33 11.02
CA GLU A 192 -4.67 12.52 11.08
C GLU A 192 -3.92 11.47 10.27
N GLU A 193 -4.35 10.21 10.29
CA GLU A 193 -3.76 9.17 9.44
C GLU A 193 -4.04 9.41 7.95
N CYS A 194 -5.24 9.86 7.59
CA CYS A 194 -5.55 10.26 6.21
C CYS A 194 -4.68 11.43 5.75
N ARG A 195 -4.52 12.48 6.56
CA ARG A 195 -3.58 13.58 6.25
C ARG A 195 -2.14 13.11 6.07
N ALA A 196 -1.73 12.10 6.82
CA ALA A 196 -0.41 11.53 6.65
C ALA A 196 -0.26 10.73 5.34
N LEU A 197 -1.34 10.08 4.88
CA LEU A 197 -1.38 9.45 3.56
C LEU A 197 -1.33 10.52 2.45
N GLU A 198 -2.08 11.61 2.59
CA GLU A 198 -2.02 12.74 1.66
C GLU A 198 -0.60 13.30 1.50
N ALA A 199 0.15 13.40 2.60
CA ALA A 199 1.53 13.89 2.62
C ALA A 199 2.56 12.89 2.08
N THR A 200 2.16 11.63 1.82
CA THR A 200 3.09 10.62 1.29
C THR A 200 3.57 11.04 -0.11
N PRO A 201 4.88 11.09 -0.36
CA PRO A 201 5.40 11.47 -1.67
C PRO A 201 5.08 10.43 -2.74
N ALA A 202 5.11 10.84 -4.00
CA ALA A 202 5.01 9.94 -5.14
C ALA A 202 6.04 8.81 -5.03
N SER A 203 5.60 7.57 -5.23
CA SER A 203 6.51 6.42 -5.22
C SER A 203 7.20 6.27 -6.57
N VAL A 204 8.39 6.83 -6.70
CA VAL A 204 9.24 6.59 -7.87
C VAL A 204 10.13 5.38 -7.58
N ARG A 205 9.97 4.32 -8.37
CA ARG A 205 10.84 3.17 -8.27
C ARG A 205 12.23 3.53 -8.79
N VAL A 206 13.18 3.68 -7.87
CA VAL A 206 14.60 3.82 -8.20
C VAL A 206 15.21 2.42 -8.28
N PHE A 207 15.66 2.02 -9.48
CA PHE A 207 16.37 0.76 -9.65
C PHE A 207 17.78 0.87 -9.02
N ARG A 208 18.11 -0.08 -8.17
CA ARG A 208 19.43 -0.20 -7.55
C ARG A 208 19.94 -1.62 -7.76
N PRO A 209 21.11 -1.82 -8.39
CA PRO A 209 21.69 -3.14 -8.58
C PRO A 209 21.80 -3.97 -7.29
N GLU A 210 22.04 -3.29 -6.15
CA GLU A 210 22.20 -3.90 -4.83
C GLU A 210 20.89 -4.48 -4.26
N ASP A 211 19.73 -4.09 -4.80
CA ASP A 211 18.45 -4.65 -4.36
C ASP A 211 18.33 -6.15 -4.67
N CYS A 212 19.16 -6.69 -5.56
CA CYS A 212 19.27 -8.13 -5.80
C CYS A 212 19.63 -8.91 -4.51
N PHE A 213 20.39 -8.31 -3.59
CA PHE A 213 20.79 -8.95 -2.33
C PHE A 213 19.64 -9.09 -1.32
N ARG A 214 18.51 -8.44 -1.56
CA ARG A 214 17.26 -8.60 -0.79
C ARG A 214 16.44 -9.79 -1.25
N ILE A 215 16.76 -10.39 -2.39
CA ILE A 215 16.07 -11.60 -2.88
C ILE A 215 16.23 -12.70 -1.82
N ARG A 216 15.10 -13.29 -1.42
CA ARG A 216 15.11 -14.39 -0.45
C ARG A 216 15.96 -15.56 -0.99
N GLY A 217 17.02 -15.90 -0.31
CA GLY A 217 17.99 -16.92 -0.74
C GLY A 217 19.33 -16.35 -1.22
N ALA A 218 19.44 -15.08 -1.60
CA ALA A 218 20.69 -14.46 -2.05
C ALA A 218 21.83 -14.62 -1.02
N ARG A 219 21.50 -14.61 0.28
CA ARG A 219 22.49 -14.79 1.36
C ARG A 219 23.17 -16.16 1.40
N ARG A 220 22.68 -17.13 0.67
CA ARG A 220 23.29 -18.48 0.56
C ARG A 220 24.36 -18.55 -0.53
N LEU A 221 24.43 -17.55 -1.40
CA LEU A 221 25.40 -17.47 -2.46
C LEU A 221 26.75 -17.04 -1.88
N GLU A 222 27.83 -17.60 -2.39
CA GLU A 222 29.18 -17.10 -2.14
C GLU A 222 29.40 -15.73 -2.83
N ARG A 223 30.47 -15.03 -2.51
CA ARG A 223 30.74 -13.67 -3.04
C ARG A 223 30.74 -13.61 -4.57
N ARG A 224 31.30 -14.62 -5.26
CA ARG A 224 31.28 -14.72 -6.73
C ARG A 224 29.87 -14.90 -7.26
N GLY A 225 29.07 -15.75 -6.62
CA GLY A 225 27.66 -15.91 -6.94
C GLY A 225 26.84 -14.63 -6.76
N LEU A 226 27.15 -13.79 -5.74
CA LEU A 226 26.50 -12.49 -5.57
C LEU A 226 26.83 -11.52 -6.72
N ALA A 227 28.07 -11.50 -7.20
CA ALA A 227 28.44 -10.68 -8.35
C ALA A 227 27.69 -11.12 -9.62
N VAL A 228 27.56 -12.45 -9.84
CA VAL A 228 26.77 -12.99 -10.95
C VAL A 228 25.27 -12.64 -10.78
N LEU A 229 24.73 -12.76 -9.57
CA LEU A 229 23.33 -12.36 -9.28
C LEU A 229 23.09 -10.89 -9.63
N GLN A 230 24.01 -10.00 -9.29
CA GLN A 230 23.90 -8.58 -9.57
C GLN A 230 23.88 -8.28 -11.08
N GLU A 231 24.80 -8.89 -11.84
CA GLU A 231 24.84 -8.75 -13.30
C GLU A 231 23.56 -9.28 -13.98
N LEU A 232 23.06 -10.43 -13.55
CA LEU A 232 21.80 -10.99 -14.02
C LEU A 232 20.60 -10.10 -13.66
N PHE A 233 20.62 -9.50 -12.47
CA PHE A 233 19.55 -8.61 -12.01
C PHE A 233 19.50 -7.32 -12.84
N VAL A 234 20.66 -6.73 -13.16
CA VAL A 234 20.79 -5.57 -14.07
C VAL A 234 20.32 -5.94 -15.47
N ALA A 235 20.78 -7.06 -16.02
CA ALA A 235 20.37 -7.52 -17.34
C ALA A 235 18.85 -7.75 -17.42
N ARG A 236 18.25 -8.38 -16.40
CA ARG A 236 16.80 -8.60 -16.32
C ARG A 236 16.02 -7.29 -16.34
N GLU A 237 16.48 -6.27 -15.60
CA GLU A 237 15.84 -4.95 -15.61
C GLU A 237 15.85 -4.31 -17.00
N ALA A 238 16.98 -4.40 -17.69
CA ALA A 238 17.12 -3.90 -19.07
C ALA A 238 16.18 -4.66 -20.03
N TRP A 239 16.11 -5.98 -19.95
CA TRP A 239 15.21 -6.80 -20.76
C TRP A 239 13.74 -6.54 -20.45
N ALA A 240 13.40 -6.32 -19.18
CA ALA A 240 12.06 -5.97 -18.75
C ALA A 240 11.61 -4.65 -19.39
N ARG A 241 12.46 -3.61 -19.33
CA ARG A 241 12.19 -2.31 -19.95
C ARG A 241 12.06 -2.42 -21.48
N ALA A 242 12.97 -3.11 -22.13
CA ALA A 242 12.97 -3.27 -23.58
C ALA A 242 11.75 -4.07 -24.09
N SER A 243 11.28 -5.04 -23.31
CA SER A 243 10.11 -5.87 -23.68
C SER A 243 8.77 -5.33 -23.15
N GLY A 244 8.76 -4.27 -22.34
CA GLY A 244 7.57 -3.78 -21.67
C GLY A 244 6.94 -4.77 -20.69
N ARG A 245 7.70 -5.78 -20.21
CA ARG A 245 7.19 -6.87 -19.36
C ARG A 245 7.76 -6.79 -17.95
N PRO A 246 6.96 -7.06 -16.90
CA PRO A 246 7.45 -7.06 -15.54
C PRO A 246 8.69 -7.97 -15.36
N PRO A 247 9.70 -7.56 -14.57
CA PRO A 247 10.94 -8.32 -14.40
C PRO A 247 10.73 -9.79 -14.01
N PHE A 248 9.72 -10.08 -13.17
CA PHE A 248 9.41 -11.45 -12.75
C PHE A 248 8.83 -12.32 -13.89
N LYS A 249 8.21 -11.71 -14.91
CA LYS A 249 7.75 -12.40 -16.14
C LYS A 249 8.86 -12.59 -17.17
N VAL A 250 9.96 -11.86 -17.04
CA VAL A 250 11.16 -12.04 -17.88
C VAL A 250 12.01 -13.19 -17.35
N LEU A 251 12.35 -13.13 -16.06
CA LEU A 251 13.14 -14.18 -15.40
C LEU A 251 12.86 -14.17 -13.88
N GLY A 252 12.40 -15.31 -13.35
CA GLY A 252 12.04 -15.43 -11.94
C GLY A 252 13.24 -15.31 -10.99
N ASN A 253 12.99 -14.88 -9.75
CA ASN A 253 14.05 -14.75 -8.74
C ASN A 253 14.76 -16.08 -8.46
N ASP A 254 14.02 -17.19 -8.41
CA ASP A 254 14.62 -18.53 -8.17
C ASP A 254 15.54 -18.94 -9.31
N THR A 255 15.21 -18.60 -10.57
CA THR A 255 16.06 -18.84 -11.73
C THR A 255 17.33 -18.00 -11.65
N LEU A 256 17.23 -16.70 -11.28
CA LEU A 256 18.40 -15.86 -11.05
C LEU A 256 19.35 -16.46 -10.00
N LEU A 257 18.81 -16.94 -8.88
CA LEU A 257 19.61 -17.54 -7.81
C LEU A 257 20.31 -18.82 -8.26
N ARG A 258 19.64 -19.67 -9.03
CA ARG A 258 20.24 -20.91 -9.57
C ARG A 258 21.36 -20.59 -10.58
N LEU A 259 21.12 -19.68 -11.52
CA LEU A 259 22.14 -19.21 -12.45
C LEU A 259 23.36 -18.64 -11.72
N ALA A 260 23.13 -17.87 -10.65
CA ALA A 260 24.19 -17.29 -9.84
C ALA A 260 24.98 -18.33 -9.02
N ALA A 261 24.33 -19.39 -8.59
CA ALA A 261 24.97 -20.49 -7.84
C ALA A 261 25.76 -21.40 -8.78
N GLU A 262 25.15 -21.82 -9.90
CA GLU A 262 25.72 -22.83 -10.82
C GLU A 262 26.70 -22.23 -11.81
N ARG A 263 26.53 -20.96 -12.22
CA ARG A 263 27.44 -20.22 -13.12
C ARG A 263 27.74 -20.96 -14.41
N PRO A 264 26.71 -21.34 -15.19
CA PRO A 264 26.92 -22.07 -16.43
C PRO A 264 27.82 -21.30 -17.40
N THR A 265 28.67 -22.01 -18.13
CA THR A 265 29.62 -21.45 -19.11
C THR A 265 29.23 -21.75 -20.55
N THR A 266 28.13 -22.47 -20.77
CA THR A 266 27.59 -22.78 -22.11
C THR A 266 26.07 -22.56 -22.15
N LEU A 267 25.52 -22.41 -23.34
CA LEU A 267 24.08 -22.28 -23.53
C LEU A 267 23.31 -23.54 -23.08
N GLU A 268 23.87 -24.72 -23.28
CA GLU A 268 23.29 -25.97 -22.80
C GLU A 268 23.25 -26.00 -21.26
N GLY A 269 24.29 -25.47 -20.62
CA GLY A 269 24.31 -25.31 -19.17
C GLY A 269 23.23 -24.37 -18.68
N VAL A 270 23.02 -23.24 -19.36
CA VAL A 270 21.91 -22.29 -19.04
C VAL A 270 20.56 -22.98 -19.26
N ALA A 271 20.38 -23.73 -20.35
CA ALA A 271 19.12 -24.39 -20.67
C ALA A 271 18.69 -25.45 -19.64
N ARG A 272 19.64 -26.02 -18.89
CA ARG A 272 19.35 -26.98 -17.79
C ARG A 272 18.80 -26.32 -16.52
N ILE A 273 18.97 -25.02 -16.39
CA ILE A 273 18.48 -24.29 -15.18
C ILE A 273 16.96 -24.18 -15.20
N PRO A 274 16.25 -24.64 -14.17
CA PRO A 274 14.81 -24.47 -14.07
C PRO A 274 14.38 -23.01 -14.22
N GLY A 275 13.43 -22.77 -15.13
CA GLY A 275 12.97 -21.42 -15.51
C GLY A 275 13.64 -20.85 -16.76
N CYS A 276 14.73 -21.44 -17.27
CA CYS A 276 15.31 -21.15 -18.57
C CYS A 276 14.60 -21.97 -19.67
N THR A 277 13.32 -21.66 -19.88
CA THR A 277 12.49 -22.33 -20.91
C THR A 277 12.99 -22.03 -22.32
N THR A 278 12.52 -22.78 -23.33
CA THR A 278 12.85 -22.53 -24.74
C THR A 278 12.60 -21.07 -25.14
N THR A 279 11.49 -20.46 -24.67
CA THR A 279 11.18 -19.03 -24.91
C THR A 279 12.21 -18.10 -24.25
N VAL A 280 12.63 -18.39 -23.03
CA VAL A 280 13.66 -17.59 -22.31
C VAL A 280 15.01 -17.76 -23.03
N MET A 281 15.38 -18.97 -23.39
CA MET A 281 16.62 -19.24 -24.11
C MET A 281 16.67 -18.53 -25.47
N GLY A 282 15.61 -18.59 -26.28
CA GLY A 282 15.55 -17.93 -27.58
C GLY A 282 15.62 -16.40 -27.50
N ARG A 283 15.13 -15.79 -26.37
CA ARG A 283 15.15 -14.33 -26.22
C ARG A 283 16.36 -13.81 -25.46
N TYR A 284 16.81 -14.53 -24.43
CA TYR A 284 17.77 -14.03 -23.45
C TYR A 284 18.96 -14.96 -23.20
N GLY A 285 19.04 -16.14 -23.82
CA GLY A 285 20.07 -17.15 -23.54
C GLY A 285 21.50 -16.61 -23.63
N GLU A 286 21.87 -15.96 -24.72
CA GLU A 286 23.18 -15.31 -24.89
C GLU A 286 23.41 -14.18 -23.87
N GLY A 287 22.37 -13.38 -23.61
CA GLY A 287 22.44 -12.31 -22.61
C GLY A 287 22.63 -12.84 -21.18
N ILE A 288 22.00 -13.98 -20.84
CA ILE A 288 22.18 -14.69 -19.56
C ILE A 288 23.62 -15.18 -19.46
N LEU A 289 24.13 -15.88 -20.50
CA LEU A 289 25.49 -16.37 -20.52
C LEU A 289 26.51 -15.23 -20.36
N GLY A 290 26.31 -14.12 -21.08
CA GLY A 290 27.13 -12.91 -20.98
C GLY A 290 27.09 -12.27 -19.59
N ALA A 291 25.93 -12.18 -18.95
CA ALA A 291 25.80 -11.67 -17.59
C ALA A 291 26.50 -12.58 -16.56
N VAL A 292 26.36 -13.89 -16.70
CA VAL A 292 27.09 -14.86 -15.86
C VAL A 292 28.60 -14.70 -16.03
N ALA A 293 29.10 -14.58 -17.27
CA ALA A 293 30.51 -14.39 -17.54
C ALA A 293 31.05 -13.07 -16.92
N ARG A 294 30.33 -11.94 -17.07
CA ARG A 294 30.74 -10.66 -16.46
C ARG A 294 30.81 -10.76 -14.94
N GLY A 295 29.79 -11.32 -14.29
CA GLY A 295 29.79 -11.50 -12.84
C GLY A 295 30.89 -12.45 -12.35
N ALA A 296 31.19 -13.50 -13.12
CA ALA A 296 32.29 -14.44 -12.84
C ALA A 296 33.67 -13.79 -13.01
N ALA A 297 33.79 -12.78 -13.87
CA ALA A 297 35.05 -12.08 -14.15
C ALA A 297 35.34 -10.90 -13.18
N VAL A 298 34.40 -10.52 -12.29
CA VAL A 298 34.60 -9.44 -11.33
C VAL A 298 35.86 -9.71 -10.49
N ALA A 299 36.77 -8.74 -10.39
CA ALA A 299 38.00 -8.87 -9.61
C ALA A 299 37.69 -9.19 -8.13
N GLU A 300 38.51 -10.02 -7.49
CA GLU A 300 38.29 -10.52 -6.10
C GLU A 300 38.08 -9.37 -5.10
N ALA A 301 38.84 -8.26 -5.25
CA ALA A 301 38.72 -7.08 -4.41
C ALA A 301 37.38 -6.34 -4.53
N LEU A 302 36.69 -6.48 -5.67
CA LEU A 302 35.41 -5.80 -5.97
C LEU A 302 34.21 -6.70 -5.76
N LEU A 303 34.40 -7.95 -5.35
CA LEU A 303 33.30 -8.86 -5.12
C LEU A 303 32.36 -8.35 -4.02
N PRO A 304 31.05 -8.38 -4.23
CA PRO A 304 30.07 -8.05 -3.21
C PRO A 304 30.32 -8.88 -1.94
N SER A 305 30.11 -8.29 -0.80
CA SER A 305 30.19 -9.02 0.46
C SER A 305 28.83 -9.03 1.14
N HIS A 306 28.53 -10.12 1.84
CA HIS A 306 27.37 -10.20 2.74
C HIS A 306 27.50 -9.30 3.98
N ARG A 307 28.60 -8.55 4.07
CA ARG A 307 28.72 -7.61 5.17
C ARG A 307 27.54 -6.66 5.14
N ARG A 308 26.52 -7.01 5.95
CA ARG A 308 25.74 -5.94 6.53
C ARG A 308 26.77 -4.96 7.10
N PRO A 309 26.61 -3.65 6.90
CA PRO A 309 27.10 -2.75 7.91
C PRO A 309 26.67 -3.41 9.23
N THR A 310 27.62 -3.78 10.08
CA THR A 310 27.28 -4.22 11.43
C THR A 310 26.41 -3.12 11.98
N ALA A 311 25.08 -3.35 11.97
CA ALA A 311 24.18 -2.42 12.65
C ALA A 311 24.82 -2.22 14.03
N PRO A 312 25.07 -0.98 14.46
CA PRO A 312 25.64 -0.75 15.77
C PRO A 312 24.84 -1.63 16.74
N ARG A 313 25.56 -2.40 17.56
CA ARG A 313 24.90 -3.24 18.56
C ARG A 313 23.93 -2.36 19.30
N VAL A 314 22.65 -2.68 19.21
CA VAL A 314 21.62 -1.98 19.97
C VAL A 314 22.04 -2.03 21.44
N SER A 315 22.11 -0.90 22.10
CA SER A 315 22.56 -0.89 23.50
C SER A 315 21.56 -1.69 24.37
N PRO A 316 22.03 -2.34 25.45
CA PRO A 316 21.13 -3.07 26.36
C PRO A 316 19.99 -2.20 26.91
N ALA A 317 20.19 -0.88 26.99
CA ALA A 317 19.14 0.06 27.40
C ALA A 317 18.06 0.19 26.34
N VAL A 318 18.42 0.30 25.06
CA VAL A 318 17.47 0.36 23.95
C VAL A 318 16.72 -0.96 23.81
N GLU A 319 17.40 -2.11 23.97
CA GLU A 319 16.72 -3.43 23.95
C GLU A 319 15.67 -3.56 25.07
N ARG A 320 15.98 -3.11 26.29
CA ARG A 320 15.01 -3.10 27.39
C ARG A 320 13.81 -2.20 27.09
N ARG A 321 14.01 -1.01 26.52
CA ARG A 321 12.93 -0.08 26.13
C ARG A 321 12.06 -0.71 25.02
N ILE A 322 12.65 -1.36 24.03
CA ILE A 322 11.90 -2.08 22.98
C ILE A 322 11.03 -3.17 23.63
N ALA A 323 11.59 -3.97 24.52
CA ALA A 323 10.84 -5.01 25.20
C ALA A 323 9.68 -4.46 26.04
N ALA A 324 9.90 -3.37 26.78
CA ALA A 324 8.89 -2.69 27.58
C ALA A 324 7.75 -2.13 26.71
N LEU A 325 8.07 -1.47 25.60
CA LEU A 325 7.05 -0.94 24.66
C LEU A 325 6.26 -2.07 23.98
N LEU A 326 6.91 -3.19 23.64
CA LEU A 326 6.22 -4.35 23.08
C LEU A 326 5.26 -4.98 24.09
N ALA A 327 5.67 -5.13 25.34
CA ALA A 327 4.83 -5.63 26.43
C ALA A 327 3.62 -4.71 26.65
N TRP A 328 3.88 -3.39 26.81
CA TRP A 328 2.83 -2.39 26.94
C TRP A 328 1.83 -2.44 25.78
N ARG A 329 2.33 -2.49 24.54
CA ARG A 329 1.48 -2.56 23.34
C ARG A 329 0.57 -3.78 23.34
N SER A 330 1.13 -4.94 23.73
CA SER A 330 0.36 -6.20 23.80
C SER A 330 -0.78 -6.15 24.82
N GLU A 331 -0.65 -5.35 25.88
CA GLU A 331 -1.70 -5.12 26.85
C GLU A 331 -2.67 -3.99 26.42
N ALA A 332 -2.17 -2.94 25.80
CA ALA A 332 -2.96 -1.78 25.38
C ALA A 332 -3.87 -2.09 24.18
N ALA A 333 -3.40 -2.87 23.22
CA ALA A 333 -4.13 -3.15 21.99
C ALA A 333 -5.48 -3.84 22.21
N PRO A 334 -5.61 -4.91 23.02
CA PRO A 334 -6.91 -5.50 23.31
C PRO A 334 -7.85 -4.57 24.06
N ARG A 335 -7.33 -3.73 24.96
CA ARG A 335 -8.15 -2.74 25.69
C ARG A 335 -8.73 -1.66 24.80
N LEU A 336 -7.98 -1.30 23.76
CA LEU A 336 -8.43 -0.34 22.74
C LEU A 336 -9.29 -1.00 21.66
N GLY A 337 -9.30 -2.34 21.58
CA GLY A 337 -9.92 -3.08 20.49
C GLY A 337 -9.24 -2.79 19.15
N LEU A 338 -7.93 -2.56 19.13
CA LEU A 338 -7.16 -2.21 17.94
C LEU A 338 -6.05 -3.22 17.67
N ASP A 339 -5.63 -3.32 16.40
CA ASP A 339 -4.43 -4.07 16.04
C ASP A 339 -3.19 -3.49 16.73
N PRO A 340 -2.30 -4.33 17.30
CA PRO A 340 -1.08 -3.86 17.94
C PRO A 340 -0.20 -2.98 17.05
N GLY A 341 -0.13 -3.28 15.74
CA GLY A 341 0.62 -2.49 14.78
C GLY A 341 0.05 -1.08 14.58
N LEU A 342 -1.27 -0.93 14.71
CA LEU A 342 -1.94 0.37 14.64
C LEU A 342 -1.70 1.19 15.92
N VAL A 343 -1.76 0.53 17.09
CA VAL A 343 -1.50 1.19 18.39
C VAL A 343 -0.08 1.77 18.43
N LEU A 344 0.92 0.95 18.12
CA LEU A 344 2.33 1.40 18.09
C LEU A 344 3.12 0.56 17.08
N PRO A 345 3.39 1.09 15.86
CA PRO A 345 4.12 0.39 14.82
C PRO A 345 5.54 0.00 15.25
N ARG A 346 6.05 -1.15 14.79
CA ARG A 346 7.37 -1.66 15.17
C ARG A 346 8.50 -0.64 14.94
N ARG A 347 8.50 0.06 13.80
CA ARG A 347 9.50 1.09 13.49
C ARG A 347 9.46 2.26 14.47
N LEU A 348 8.25 2.61 14.94
CA LEU A 348 8.08 3.68 15.92
C LEU A 348 8.57 3.22 17.30
N ILE A 349 8.33 1.96 17.70
CA ILE A 349 8.90 1.38 18.93
C ILE A 349 10.43 1.49 18.93
N GLU A 350 11.08 1.11 17.82
CA GLU A 350 12.53 1.19 17.68
C GLU A 350 13.04 2.63 17.83
N ARG A 351 12.39 3.57 17.13
CA ARG A 351 12.73 5.00 17.21
C ARG A 351 12.53 5.57 18.62
N LEU A 352 11.42 5.29 19.27
CA LEU A 352 11.15 5.73 20.64
C LEU A 352 12.12 5.13 21.65
N ALA A 353 12.53 3.90 21.47
CA ALA A 353 13.52 3.27 22.32
C ALA A 353 14.91 3.90 22.16
N GLU A 354 15.26 4.38 20.98
CA GLU A 354 16.51 5.10 20.68
C GLU A 354 16.48 6.52 21.23
N THR A 355 15.41 7.29 20.95
CA THR A 355 15.28 8.70 21.37
C THR A 355 15.00 8.86 22.85
N ALA A 356 14.31 7.87 23.47
CA ALA A 356 13.96 7.83 24.88
C ALA A 356 13.32 9.13 25.42
N PRO A 357 12.20 9.61 24.85
CA PRO A 357 11.57 10.83 25.30
C PRO A 357 11.19 10.75 26.79
N ALA A 358 11.52 11.82 27.54
CA ALA A 358 11.31 11.87 28.97
C ALA A 358 9.87 12.20 29.36
N ASP A 359 9.15 12.91 28.49
CA ASP A 359 7.77 13.34 28.69
C ASP A 359 6.93 13.28 27.40
N VAL A 360 5.64 13.66 27.51
CA VAL A 360 4.71 13.64 26.38
C VAL A 360 5.04 14.69 25.33
N ALA A 361 5.66 15.81 25.72
CA ALA A 361 6.03 16.86 24.78
C ALA A 361 7.20 16.41 23.89
N GLU A 362 8.23 15.82 24.50
CA GLU A 362 9.33 15.20 23.76
C GLU A 362 8.83 14.03 22.90
N LEU A 363 7.92 13.19 23.43
CA LEU A 363 7.28 12.12 22.67
C LEU A 363 6.58 12.66 21.41
N ALA A 364 5.82 13.74 21.55
CA ALA A 364 5.08 14.34 20.42
C ALA A 364 6.01 14.92 19.35
N ALA A 365 7.24 15.31 19.72
CA ALA A 365 8.25 15.83 18.80
C ALA A 365 8.97 14.72 17.99
N VAL A 366 8.85 13.45 18.39
CA VAL A 366 9.47 12.34 17.67
C VAL A 366 8.78 12.13 16.32
N ASP A 367 9.55 12.16 15.24
CA ASP A 367 9.04 11.93 13.89
C ASP A 367 8.28 10.60 13.78
N GLY A 368 7.08 10.64 13.19
CA GLY A 368 6.17 9.50 13.05
C GLY A 368 5.22 9.29 14.24
N VAL A 369 5.36 10.05 15.33
CA VAL A 369 4.36 10.08 16.39
C VAL A 369 3.20 10.99 15.96
N ARG A 370 2.00 10.42 15.85
CA ARG A 370 0.78 11.15 15.56
C ARG A 370 0.27 11.88 16.81
N ARG A 371 -0.38 13.04 16.63
CA ARG A 371 -0.99 13.81 17.74
C ARG A 371 -2.01 12.99 18.52
N TRP A 372 -2.84 12.20 17.81
CA TRP A 372 -3.78 11.31 18.46
C TRP A 372 -3.08 10.32 19.40
N ARG A 373 -1.89 9.82 18.97
CA ARG A 373 -1.13 8.84 19.75
C ARG A 373 -0.49 9.47 20.97
N SER A 374 0.13 10.63 20.84
CA SER A 374 0.68 11.37 21.99
C SER A 374 -0.42 11.84 22.93
N GLY A 375 -1.56 12.32 22.42
CA GLY A 375 -2.67 12.79 23.25
C GLY A 375 -3.44 11.69 23.97
N ALA A 376 -3.69 10.54 23.32
CA ALA A 376 -4.47 9.45 23.92
C ALA A 376 -3.62 8.42 24.68
N LEU A 377 -2.36 8.24 24.32
CA LEU A 377 -1.50 7.15 24.79
C LEU A 377 -0.16 7.65 25.34
N GLY A 378 0.14 8.94 25.23
CA GLY A 378 1.47 9.50 25.50
C GLY A 378 2.00 9.20 26.89
N GLU A 379 1.21 9.46 27.93
CA GLU A 379 1.60 9.18 29.33
C GLU A 379 1.95 7.70 29.53
N ALA A 380 1.14 6.80 28.96
CA ALA A 380 1.36 5.36 29.10
C ALA A 380 2.60 4.88 28.31
N ILE A 381 2.88 5.47 27.15
CA ILE A 381 4.09 5.18 26.35
C ILE A 381 5.34 5.65 27.10
N VAL A 382 5.35 6.87 27.62
CA VAL A 382 6.47 7.42 28.40
C VAL A 382 6.69 6.61 29.68
N ALA A 383 5.62 6.24 30.39
CA ALA A 383 5.71 5.40 31.58
C ALA A 383 6.32 4.01 31.26
N ALA A 384 5.94 3.42 30.12
CA ALA A 384 6.52 2.14 29.66
C ALA A 384 8.00 2.28 29.33
N LEU A 385 8.42 3.39 28.69
CA LEU A 385 9.82 3.68 28.38
C LEU A 385 10.68 3.82 29.67
N ASN A 386 10.12 4.40 30.71
CA ASN A 386 10.80 4.63 31.97
C ASN A 386 10.73 3.42 32.93
N GLY A 387 10.14 2.31 32.51
CA GLY A 387 10.02 1.09 33.34
C GLY A 387 8.99 1.19 34.47
N ALA A 388 8.20 2.27 34.52
CA ALA A 388 7.08 2.41 35.45
C ALA A 388 5.88 1.60 34.96
N ALA A 389 5.14 0.93 35.86
CA ALA A 389 3.87 0.31 35.51
C ALA A 389 2.91 1.37 34.96
N PRO A 390 2.19 1.13 33.85
CA PRO A 390 1.28 2.10 33.29
C PRO A 390 0.25 2.51 34.35
N PRO A 391 -0.08 3.82 34.47
CA PRO A 391 -1.11 4.25 35.39
C PRO A 391 -2.40 3.50 35.07
N ARG A 392 -3.04 2.90 36.07
CA ARG A 392 -4.34 2.25 35.89
C ARG A 392 -5.32 3.31 35.42
N GLN A 393 -5.62 3.31 34.13
CA GLN A 393 -6.64 4.19 33.59
C GLN A 393 -7.95 3.87 34.32
N ARG A 394 -8.42 4.80 35.15
CA ARG A 394 -9.78 4.72 35.67
C ARG A 394 -10.72 4.63 34.47
N PRO A 395 -11.66 3.67 34.43
CA PRO A 395 -12.64 3.64 33.37
C PRO A 395 -13.34 4.99 33.36
N ARG A 396 -13.19 5.75 32.29
CA ARG A 396 -14.02 6.94 32.05
C ARG A 396 -15.44 6.40 31.94
N SER A 397 -16.23 6.62 32.99
CA SER A 397 -17.64 6.30 33.03
C SER A 397 -18.30 6.97 31.83
N GLY A 398 -18.83 6.17 30.88
CA GLY A 398 -19.71 6.65 29.83
C GLY A 398 -19.22 6.61 28.38
N ARG A 399 -18.10 5.96 28.04
CA ARG A 399 -17.82 5.71 26.62
C ARG A 399 -18.17 4.27 26.28
N ALA A 400 -19.17 4.10 25.40
CA ALA A 400 -19.55 2.81 24.85
C ALA A 400 -18.32 2.14 24.22
N SER A 401 -18.14 0.85 24.47
CA SER A 401 -17.19 0.03 23.74
C SER A 401 -17.45 0.18 22.25
N PRO A 402 -16.41 0.19 21.37
CA PRO A 402 -16.64 0.27 19.96
C PRO A 402 -17.59 -0.85 19.52
N PRO A 403 -18.58 -0.57 18.68
CA PRO A 403 -19.69 -1.48 18.35
C PRO A 403 -19.26 -2.80 17.68
N TYR A 404 -17.98 -3.00 17.45
CA TYR A 404 -17.44 -4.12 16.68
C TYR A 404 -16.38 -4.97 17.40
N ALA A 405 -16.13 -4.74 18.70
CA ALA A 405 -15.25 -5.61 19.48
C ALA A 405 -15.92 -6.97 19.70
N LYS A 406 -15.34 -7.98 19.08
CA LYS A 406 -15.58 -9.45 19.20
C LYS A 406 -16.86 -9.88 19.93
N GLY A 407 -17.77 -10.45 19.20
CA GLY A 407 -18.89 -11.24 19.70
C GLY A 407 -19.83 -11.60 18.58
N ASP A 408 -19.49 -12.65 17.85
CA ASP A 408 -20.39 -13.72 17.45
C ASP A 408 -19.62 -14.73 16.60
N ARG A 409 -19.13 -15.77 17.28
CA ARG A 409 -18.99 -17.09 16.66
C ARG A 409 -20.25 -17.84 17.05
N GLY A 410 -21.17 -17.91 16.14
CA GLY A 410 -22.30 -18.78 16.09
C GLY A 410 -22.46 -19.30 14.68
#